data_83176c1ad1e25be5074bc473cb579fba
#
_entry.id   83176c1ad1e25be5074bc473cb579fba
#
_cell.length_a   1.000
_cell.length_b   1.000
_cell.length_c   1.000
_cell.angle_alpha   90.00
_cell.angle_beta   90.00
_cell.angle_gamma   90.00
#
_symmetry.space_group_name_H-M   'P 1'
#
loop_
_entity.id
_entity.type
_entity.pdbx_description
1 polymer ?
#
loop_
_entity_poly.entity_id
_entity_poly.type
_entity_poly.pdbx_seq_one_letter_code
_entity_poly.pdbx_strand_id
1 'polypeptide(L)'
;MSPPTGTRAEFLQKACKEVETLTEGRVKIQIYWSETLVKVKEMPRAIQRGLCDSAWVIAIYTPAEIPLWTHYMVILYHPKGDDAAWLAQKTWELFDNSPPLRAELEKIGQTAWFCCPYDSYCMYSKKMVNTLADMKGMRIRVSGEGYSKMVSAIGAHPSFIPAEDTYSAMERGTVDGAIAGWEWGKRYGFFEIVPYTIDTSVCMMYAFNNVSLAALNKMSEKDRKTFLEVGRRVSLEYAEALKREREDYKSFMKSKGVKVIPFPAEERAKWAEVPAVKALMKSWIDEQNKAGRPGSEVMRTFLKTFEVPQWMPPGY
;
A
#
# COMPACT_ATOMS: atom_id res chain seq x y z
N MET A 1 -3.64 13.74 0.88
CA MET A 1 -4.55 12.77 0.23
C MET A 1 -4.82 13.13 -1.22
N SER A 2 -5.43 12.23 -1.98
CA SER A 2 -5.52 12.38 -3.43
C SER A 2 -6.37 13.58 -3.85
N PRO A 3 -5.94 14.27 -4.90
CA PRO A 3 -6.81 15.20 -5.61
C PRO A 3 -7.98 14.43 -6.28
N PRO A 4 -9.01 15.13 -6.81
CA PRO A 4 -10.14 14.53 -7.51
C PRO A 4 -9.78 13.95 -8.89
N THR A 5 -8.52 13.67 -9.13
CA THR A 5 -7.97 13.20 -10.42
C THR A 5 -7.09 11.98 -10.25
N GLY A 6 -6.91 11.22 -11.33
CA GLY A 6 -6.12 9.98 -11.37
C GLY A 6 -6.96 8.75 -11.09
N THR A 7 -6.41 7.61 -11.46
CA THR A 7 -7.09 6.30 -11.51
C THR A 7 -7.87 5.96 -10.24
N ARG A 8 -7.30 6.20 -9.06
CA ARG A 8 -8.01 5.96 -7.80
C ARG A 8 -9.26 6.83 -7.62
N ALA A 9 -9.15 8.12 -7.96
CA ALA A 9 -10.27 9.05 -7.84
C ALA A 9 -11.40 8.66 -8.79
N GLU A 10 -11.06 8.28 -10.01
CA GLU A 10 -12.02 7.84 -11.04
C GLU A 10 -12.80 6.60 -10.59
N PHE A 11 -12.11 5.60 -10.07
CA PHE A 11 -12.78 4.37 -9.61
C PHE A 11 -13.56 4.56 -8.31
N LEU A 12 -13.12 5.42 -7.39
CA LEU A 12 -13.91 5.75 -6.22
C LEU A 12 -15.20 6.50 -6.62
N GLN A 13 -15.11 7.46 -7.54
CA GLN A 13 -16.27 8.16 -8.10
C GLN A 13 -17.21 7.20 -8.83
N LYS A 14 -16.66 6.24 -9.59
CA LYS A 14 -17.43 5.18 -10.23
C LYS A 14 -18.22 4.38 -9.19
N ALA A 15 -17.56 3.92 -8.12
CA ALA A 15 -18.24 3.18 -7.05
C ALA A 15 -19.37 3.99 -6.42
N CYS A 16 -19.12 5.27 -6.11
CA CYS A 16 -20.14 6.16 -5.55
C CYS A 16 -21.34 6.33 -6.47
N LYS A 17 -21.10 6.55 -7.77
CA LYS A 17 -22.16 6.71 -8.77
C LYS A 17 -22.96 5.43 -8.98
N GLU A 18 -22.31 4.27 -8.98
CA GLU A 18 -23.00 2.99 -9.12
C GLU A 18 -23.87 2.69 -7.90
N VAL A 19 -23.38 2.96 -6.69
CA VAL A 19 -24.18 2.84 -5.46
C VAL A 19 -25.42 3.72 -5.56
N GLU A 20 -25.28 4.99 -5.94
CA GLU A 20 -26.42 5.90 -6.09
C GLU A 20 -27.43 5.37 -7.12
N THR A 21 -26.96 4.91 -8.27
CA THR A 21 -27.81 4.38 -9.34
C THR A 21 -28.55 3.12 -8.90
N LEU A 22 -27.84 2.13 -8.35
CA LEU A 22 -28.41 0.83 -7.96
C LEU A 22 -29.33 0.91 -6.73
N THR A 23 -29.14 1.94 -5.91
CA THR A 23 -30.05 2.25 -4.80
C THR A 23 -31.13 3.27 -5.19
N GLU A 24 -31.27 3.61 -6.46
CA GLU A 24 -32.28 4.57 -6.96
C GLU A 24 -32.22 5.93 -6.21
N GLY A 25 -31.00 6.38 -5.89
CA GLY A 25 -30.75 7.62 -5.17
C GLY A 25 -31.01 7.60 -3.66
N ARG A 26 -31.37 6.44 -3.06
CA ARG A 26 -31.54 6.32 -1.60
C ARG A 26 -30.22 6.44 -0.85
N VAL A 27 -29.10 5.98 -1.44
CA VAL A 27 -27.75 6.15 -0.89
C VAL A 27 -26.98 7.10 -1.78
N LYS A 28 -26.66 8.29 -1.28
CA LYS A 28 -25.85 9.31 -1.95
C LYS A 28 -24.55 9.51 -1.21
N ILE A 29 -23.43 9.56 -1.96
CA ILE A 29 -22.10 9.69 -1.39
C ILE A 29 -21.49 10.99 -1.89
N GLN A 30 -21.19 11.89 -0.96
CA GLN A 30 -20.44 13.11 -1.26
C GLN A 30 -18.97 12.92 -0.87
N ILE A 31 -18.06 13.16 -1.81
CA ILE A 31 -16.62 13.01 -1.58
C ILE A 31 -16.00 14.37 -1.27
N TYR A 32 -15.21 14.42 -0.19
CA TYR A 32 -14.37 15.56 0.18
C TYR A 32 -12.91 15.22 -0.10
N TRP A 33 -12.33 15.90 -1.09
CA TRP A 33 -10.97 15.64 -1.57
C TRP A 33 -9.89 16.39 -0.78
N SER A 34 -8.65 15.94 -0.93
CA SER A 34 -7.45 16.66 -0.48
C SER A 34 -7.46 17.06 1.00
N GLU A 35 -8.03 16.20 1.85
CA GLU A 35 -8.10 16.41 3.32
C GLU A 35 -8.85 17.69 3.75
N THR A 36 -9.78 18.14 2.92
CA THR A 36 -10.57 19.35 3.22
C THR A 36 -11.51 19.16 4.41
N LEU A 37 -11.94 17.91 4.68
CA LEU A 37 -12.82 17.62 5.81
C LEU A 37 -12.03 17.11 7.02
N VAL A 38 -11.09 16.17 6.81
CA VAL A 38 -10.35 15.48 7.88
C VAL A 38 -8.93 15.19 7.43
N LYS A 39 -7.95 15.36 8.32
CA LYS A 39 -6.55 14.98 8.07
C LYS A 39 -6.37 13.46 8.16
N VAL A 40 -5.44 12.90 7.36
CA VAL A 40 -5.26 11.45 7.23
C VAL A 40 -5.06 10.71 8.56
N LYS A 41 -4.31 11.30 9.49
CA LYS A 41 -4.05 10.71 10.82
C LYS A 41 -5.27 10.67 11.73
N GLU A 42 -6.32 11.41 11.42
CA GLU A 42 -7.53 11.54 12.24
C GLU A 42 -8.71 10.76 11.65
N MET A 43 -8.56 10.18 10.46
CA MET A 43 -9.66 9.56 9.72
C MET A 43 -10.39 8.45 10.50
N PRO A 44 -9.73 7.49 11.18
CA PRO A 44 -10.45 6.49 11.96
C PRO A 44 -11.31 7.12 13.06
N ARG A 45 -10.78 8.14 13.75
CA ARG A 45 -11.49 8.84 14.83
C ARG A 45 -12.65 9.69 14.29
N ALA A 46 -12.47 10.27 13.10
CA ALA A 46 -13.51 11.06 12.44
C ALA A 46 -14.73 10.21 12.09
N ILE A 47 -14.50 9.00 11.54
CA ILE A 47 -15.57 8.02 11.30
C ILE A 47 -16.23 7.63 12.63
N GLN A 48 -15.45 7.29 13.65
CA GLN A 48 -15.94 6.87 14.96
C GLN A 48 -16.82 7.93 15.64
N ARG A 49 -16.47 9.21 15.44
CA ARG A 49 -17.24 10.37 16.01
C ARG A 49 -18.39 10.84 15.12
N GLY A 50 -18.58 10.21 13.95
CA GLY A 50 -19.62 10.59 13.00
C GLY A 50 -19.38 11.91 12.26
N LEU A 51 -18.14 12.40 12.22
CA LEU A 51 -17.77 13.58 11.41
C LEU A 51 -17.82 13.26 9.91
N CYS A 52 -17.55 12.01 9.53
CA CYS A 52 -17.78 11.47 8.21
C CYS A 52 -18.23 10.01 8.32
N ASP A 53 -18.98 9.54 7.32
CA ASP A 53 -19.49 8.16 7.28
C ASP A 53 -18.46 7.18 6.70
N SER A 54 -17.50 7.68 5.89
CA SER A 54 -16.44 6.89 5.28
C SER A 54 -15.17 7.71 5.12
N ALA A 55 -14.02 7.08 5.24
CA ALA A 55 -12.73 7.71 4.96
C ALA A 55 -11.66 6.68 4.57
N TRP A 56 -10.61 7.16 3.92
CA TRP A 56 -9.47 6.35 3.53
C TRP A 56 -8.51 6.15 4.71
N VAL A 57 -8.57 4.97 5.32
CA VAL A 57 -7.77 4.61 6.49
C VAL A 57 -6.50 3.88 6.05
N ILE A 58 -5.36 4.42 6.42
CA ILE A 58 -4.04 3.88 6.13
C ILE A 58 -3.36 3.53 7.45
N ALA A 59 -3.15 2.24 7.72
CA ALA A 59 -2.65 1.76 9.00
C ALA A 59 -1.31 2.37 9.43
N ILE A 60 -0.43 2.69 8.49
CA ILE A 60 0.88 3.31 8.81
C ILE A 60 0.76 4.69 9.46
N TYR A 61 -0.34 5.40 9.23
CA TYR A 61 -0.59 6.71 9.83
C TYR A 61 -1.43 6.65 11.10
N THR A 62 -2.05 5.50 11.36
CA THR A 62 -2.98 5.30 12.47
C THR A 62 -2.71 3.99 13.23
N PRO A 63 -1.43 3.70 13.57
CA PRO A 63 -1.05 2.43 14.20
C PRO A 63 -1.60 2.26 15.63
N ALA A 64 -1.99 3.34 16.28
CA ALA A 64 -2.59 3.28 17.61
C ALA A 64 -4.05 2.81 17.58
N GLU A 65 -4.78 3.13 16.53
CA GLU A 65 -6.19 2.80 16.35
C GLU A 65 -6.38 1.39 15.79
N ILE A 66 -5.52 0.97 14.85
CA ILE A 66 -5.60 -0.29 14.13
C ILE A 66 -4.24 -0.99 14.06
N PRO A 67 -3.63 -1.34 15.21
CA PRO A 67 -2.28 -1.91 15.27
C PRO A 67 -2.12 -3.24 14.53
N LEU A 68 -3.12 -4.10 14.48
CA LEU A 68 -3.05 -5.37 13.75
C LEU A 68 -2.99 -5.16 12.24
N TRP A 69 -3.60 -4.11 11.71
CA TRP A 69 -3.54 -3.75 10.28
C TRP A 69 -2.18 -3.24 9.83
N THR A 70 -1.22 -3.03 10.76
CA THR A 70 0.15 -2.65 10.39
C THR A 70 1.03 -3.84 9.96
N HIS A 71 0.49 -5.07 9.96
CA HIS A 71 1.23 -6.30 9.65
C HIS A 71 1.94 -6.28 8.28
N TYR A 72 1.38 -5.62 7.26
CA TYR A 72 2.01 -5.51 5.95
C TYR A 72 3.28 -4.64 5.95
N MET A 73 3.48 -3.80 6.96
CA MET A 73 4.66 -2.91 7.05
C MET A 73 5.96 -3.68 7.28
N VAL A 74 5.88 -4.93 7.70
CA VAL A 74 7.04 -5.80 7.95
C VAL A 74 7.30 -6.79 6.82
N ILE A 75 6.43 -6.80 5.80
CA ILE A 75 6.56 -7.62 4.60
C ILE A 75 6.54 -6.69 3.40
N LEU A 76 7.72 -6.18 3.05
CA LEU A 76 7.87 -5.16 2.02
C LEU A 76 8.05 -5.74 0.61
N TYR A 77 8.16 -7.06 0.50
CA TYR A 77 8.37 -7.77 -0.74
C TYR A 77 7.50 -9.04 -0.79
N HIS A 78 7.00 -9.34 -1.97
CA HIS A 78 6.37 -10.60 -2.33
C HIS A 78 6.66 -10.92 -3.81
N PRO A 79 6.86 -12.20 -4.21
CA PRO A 79 7.11 -12.56 -5.62
C PRO A 79 6.05 -12.06 -6.61
N LYS A 80 4.78 -11.95 -6.18
CA LYS A 80 3.66 -11.41 -6.95
C LYS A 80 3.25 -9.99 -6.51
N GLY A 81 4.08 -9.29 -5.72
CA GLY A 81 3.74 -7.98 -5.15
C GLY A 81 3.65 -6.85 -6.19
N ASP A 82 4.06 -7.13 -7.41
CA ASP A 82 3.90 -6.26 -8.56
C ASP A 82 2.54 -6.42 -9.27
N ASP A 83 1.72 -7.39 -8.89
CA ASP A 83 0.36 -7.55 -9.39
C ASP A 83 -0.66 -6.93 -8.44
N ALA A 84 -1.05 -5.68 -8.72
CA ALA A 84 -2.01 -4.95 -7.89
C ALA A 84 -3.38 -5.66 -7.83
N ALA A 85 -3.79 -6.36 -8.88
CA ALA A 85 -5.04 -7.10 -8.91
C ALA A 85 -4.98 -8.33 -7.97
N TRP A 86 -3.89 -9.09 -8.03
CA TRP A 86 -3.64 -10.17 -7.09
C TRP A 86 -3.56 -9.65 -5.64
N LEU A 87 -2.86 -8.53 -5.41
CA LEU A 87 -2.77 -7.90 -4.10
C LEU A 87 -4.15 -7.53 -3.53
N ALA A 88 -5.01 -6.91 -4.35
CA ALA A 88 -6.36 -6.54 -3.93
C ALA A 88 -7.22 -7.77 -3.61
N GLN A 89 -7.16 -8.80 -4.44
CA GLN A 89 -7.86 -10.06 -4.21
C GLN A 89 -7.42 -10.72 -2.90
N LYS A 90 -6.10 -10.83 -2.67
CA LYS A 90 -5.54 -11.41 -1.44
C LYS A 90 -5.84 -10.56 -0.20
N THR A 91 -5.92 -9.25 -0.35
CA THR A 91 -6.31 -8.35 0.74
C THR A 91 -7.77 -8.56 1.16
N TRP A 92 -8.68 -8.74 0.21
CA TRP A 92 -10.07 -9.10 0.51
C TRP A 92 -10.18 -10.51 1.11
N GLU A 93 -9.44 -11.48 0.57
CA GLU A 93 -9.38 -12.84 1.14
C GLU A 93 -8.85 -12.83 2.58
N LEU A 94 -7.82 -12.03 2.87
CA LEU A 94 -7.31 -11.83 4.23
C LEU A 94 -8.37 -11.20 5.14
N PHE A 95 -9.07 -10.16 4.67
CA PHE A 95 -10.15 -9.54 5.41
C PHE A 95 -11.24 -10.55 5.77
N ASP A 96 -11.65 -11.38 4.82
CA ASP A 96 -12.69 -12.40 5.02
C ASP A 96 -12.23 -13.52 5.98
N ASN A 97 -10.96 -13.91 5.93
CA ASN A 97 -10.42 -15.06 6.68
C ASN A 97 -9.73 -14.71 8.01
N SER A 98 -9.63 -13.42 8.36
CA SER A 98 -9.01 -12.98 9.62
C SER A 98 -10.02 -12.32 10.56
N PRO A 99 -10.69 -13.10 11.44
CA PRO A 99 -11.58 -12.53 12.45
C PRO A 99 -10.92 -11.42 13.31
N PRO A 100 -9.64 -11.55 13.73
CA PRO A 100 -9.00 -10.50 14.51
C PRO A 100 -8.88 -9.15 13.78
N LEU A 101 -8.59 -9.17 12.47
CA LEU A 101 -8.51 -7.93 11.68
C LEU A 101 -9.87 -7.26 11.52
N ARG A 102 -10.94 -8.05 11.32
CA ARG A 102 -12.30 -7.50 11.28
C ARG A 102 -12.71 -6.94 12.62
N ALA A 103 -12.51 -7.70 13.71
CA ALA A 103 -12.85 -7.29 15.06
C ALA A 103 -12.15 -5.99 15.48
N GLU A 104 -10.92 -5.76 15.03
CA GLU A 104 -10.21 -4.51 15.29
C GLU A 104 -10.92 -3.30 14.68
N LEU A 105 -11.42 -3.41 13.43
CA LEU A 105 -12.22 -2.35 12.80
C LEU A 105 -13.58 -2.20 13.45
N GLU A 106 -14.26 -3.32 13.75
CA GLU A 106 -15.57 -3.33 14.39
C GLU A 106 -15.53 -2.67 15.78
N LYS A 107 -14.44 -2.88 16.54
CA LYS A 107 -14.22 -2.25 17.84
C LYS A 107 -14.24 -0.71 17.79
N ILE A 108 -13.82 -0.14 16.66
CA ILE A 108 -13.88 1.30 16.42
C ILE A 108 -15.09 1.71 15.56
N GLY A 109 -16.09 0.83 15.42
CA GLY A 109 -17.34 1.09 14.71
C GLY A 109 -17.23 1.16 13.20
N GLN A 110 -16.27 0.44 12.59
CA GLN A 110 -15.98 0.50 11.16
C GLN A 110 -15.92 -0.88 10.52
N THR A 111 -16.01 -0.91 9.18
CA THR A 111 -15.67 -2.06 8.35
C THR A 111 -15.05 -1.60 7.04
N ALA A 112 -14.42 -2.52 6.30
CA ALA A 112 -13.85 -2.24 4.99
C ALA A 112 -14.95 -2.12 3.92
N TRP A 113 -14.81 -1.15 3.02
CA TRP A 113 -15.73 -0.94 1.90
C TRP A 113 -15.04 -1.03 0.54
N PHE A 114 -13.91 -0.32 0.36
CA PHE A 114 -13.21 -0.23 -0.91
C PHE A 114 -11.72 -0.43 -0.68
N CYS A 115 -11.14 -1.49 -1.25
CA CYS A 115 -9.71 -1.77 -1.14
C CYS A 115 -8.92 -0.89 -2.11
N CYS A 116 -7.89 -0.25 -1.60
CA CYS A 116 -6.93 0.52 -2.39
C CYS A 116 -5.55 -0.14 -2.27
N PRO A 117 -5.21 -1.11 -3.13
CA PRO A 117 -3.82 -1.52 -3.24
C PRO A 117 -2.97 -0.37 -3.76
N TYR A 118 -1.73 -0.34 -3.36
CA TYR A 118 -0.74 0.56 -3.96
C TYR A 118 0.00 -0.20 -5.05
N ASP A 119 0.46 0.53 -6.06
CA ASP A 119 1.38 -0.06 -7.03
C ASP A 119 2.73 -0.35 -6.38
N SER A 120 3.44 -1.33 -6.90
CA SER A 120 4.78 -1.65 -6.45
C SER A 120 5.74 -0.49 -6.73
N TYR A 121 6.76 -0.35 -5.89
CA TYR A 121 7.78 0.66 -6.08
C TYR A 121 8.90 0.16 -7.00
N CYS A 122 9.44 1.07 -7.78
CA CYS A 122 10.68 0.90 -8.54
C CYS A 122 11.82 1.68 -7.89
N MET A 123 13.02 1.47 -8.38
CA MET A 123 14.19 2.26 -8.00
C MET A 123 14.64 3.11 -9.19
N TYR A 124 14.54 4.41 -9.05
CA TYR A 124 15.17 5.38 -9.95
C TYR A 124 16.66 5.46 -9.62
N SER A 125 17.56 5.32 -10.60
CA SER A 125 18.98 5.21 -10.28
C SER A 125 19.88 5.88 -11.31
N LYS A 126 20.96 6.48 -10.82
CA LYS A 126 22.06 6.99 -11.67
C LYS A 126 23.02 5.89 -12.13
N LYS A 127 22.98 4.73 -11.47
CA LYS A 127 23.79 3.55 -11.77
C LYS A 127 22.91 2.40 -12.18
N MET A 128 23.41 1.53 -13.04
CA MET A 128 22.74 0.29 -13.36
C MET A 128 22.79 -0.64 -12.15
N VAL A 129 21.65 -1.25 -11.81
CA VAL A 129 21.50 -2.19 -10.72
C VAL A 129 20.82 -3.44 -11.26
N ASN A 130 21.49 -4.57 -11.18
CA ASN A 130 20.99 -5.88 -11.62
C ASN A 130 20.86 -6.86 -10.44
N THR A 131 21.61 -6.62 -9.35
CA THR A 131 21.65 -7.49 -8.17
C THR A 131 21.58 -6.66 -6.89
N LEU A 132 21.31 -7.30 -5.76
CA LEU A 132 21.39 -6.65 -4.45
C LEU A 132 22.79 -6.17 -4.13
N ALA A 133 23.81 -6.88 -4.61
CA ALA A 133 25.20 -6.49 -4.40
C ALA A 133 25.54 -5.14 -5.05
N ASP A 134 24.92 -4.81 -6.19
CA ASP A 134 25.12 -3.54 -6.86
C ASP A 134 24.59 -2.35 -6.04
N MET A 135 23.67 -2.60 -5.12
CA MET A 135 23.13 -1.56 -4.21
C MET A 135 24.04 -1.27 -3.02
N LYS A 136 25.00 -2.15 -2.71
CA LYS A 136 25.89 -1.99 -1.56
C LYS A 136 26.64 -0.67 -1.62
N GLY A 137 26.59 0.09 -0.51
CA GLY A 137 27.22 1.41 -0.40
C GLY A 137 26.48 2.55 -1.13
N MET A 138 25.41 2.26 -1.88
CA MET A 138 24.60 3.32 -2.50
C MET A 138 23.80 4.08 -1.46
N ARG A 139 23.71 5.39 -1.62
CA ARG A 139 22.79 6.24 -0.85
C ARG A 139 21.44 6.21 -1.56
N ILE A 140 20.45 5.64 -0.91
CA ILE A 140 19.12 5.41 -1.49
C ILE A 140 18.06 6.18 -0.71
N ARG A 141 17.35 7.06 -1.38
CA ARG A 141 16.16 7.71 -0.83
C ARG A 141 15.06 6.68 -0.59
N VAL A 142 14.46 6.76 0.59
CA VAL A 142 13.32 5.93 1.01
C VAL A 142 12.23 6.77 1.65
N SER A 143 11.02 6.21 1.76
CA SER A 143 9.84 6.92 2.26
C SER A 143 9.45 6.58 3.70
N GLY A 144 10.21 5.74 4.41
CA GLY A 144 9.85 5.35 5.77
C GLY A 144 10.81 4.36 6.42
N GLU A 145 10.57 4.09 7.70
CA GLU A 145 11.45 3.26 8.54
C GLU A 145 11.60 1.82 8.03
N GLY A 146 10.51 1.18 7.61
CA GLY A 146 10.55 -0.19 7.07
C GLY A 146 11.48 -0.29 5.87
N TYR A 147 11.36 0.63 4.90
CA TYR A 147 12.26 0.70 3.75
C TYR A 147 13.69 1.04 4.16
N SER A 148 13.89 1.90 5.17
CA SER A 148 15.23 2.19 5.69
C SER A 148 15.90 0.92 6.22
N LYS A 149 15.20 0.13 7.03
CA LYS A 149 15.71 -1.14 7.55
C LYS A 149 16.01 -2.14 6.42
N MET A 150 15.12 -2.25 5.43
CA MET A 150 15.28 -3.13 4.28
C MET A 150 16.52 -2.75 3.44
N VAL A 151 16.71 -1.46 3.17
CA VAL A 151 17.84 -0.94 2.40
C VAL A 151 19.16 -1.08 3.18
N SER A 152 19.15 -0.78 4.49
CA SER A 152 20.33 -0.99 5.35
C SER A 152 20.76 -2.45 5.41
N ALA A 153 19.80 -3.37 5.40
CA ALA A 153 20.04 -4.80 5.52
C ALA A 153 20.86 -5.40 4.37
N ILE A 154 20.88 -4.75 3.20
CA ILE A 154 21.68 -5.12 2.03
C ILE A 154 22.98 -4.30 1.91
N GLY A 155 23.34 -3.54 2.95
CA GLY A 155 24.57 -2.73 2.99
C GLY A 155 24.49 -1.42 2.21
N ALA A 156 23.32 -0.97 1.82
CA ALA A 156 23.11 0.38 1.29
C ALA A 156 22.81 1.39 2.41
N HIS A 157 22.88 2.68 2.09
CA HIS A 157 22.67 3.79 3.02
C HIS A 157 21.34 4.49 2.77
N PRO A 158 20.28 4.20 3.54
CA PRO A 158 18.99 4.83 3.34
C PRO A 158 19.02 6.30 3.79
N SER A 159 18.30 7.15 3.06
CA SER A 159 18.05 8.55 3.41
C SER A 159 16.55 8.82 3.36
N PHE A 160 15.96 9.25 4.48
CA PHE A 160 14.57 9.67 4.50
C PHE A 160 14.50 11.11 3.95
N ILE A 161 13.91 11.27 2.76
CA ILE A 161 13.76 12.55 2.08
C ILE A 161 12.28 12.67 1.64
N PRO A 162 11.61 13.81 1.89
CA PRO A 162 10.27 14.08 1.38
C PRO A 162 10.16 13.93 -0.13
N ALA A 163 8.95 13.68 -0.63
CA ALA A 163 8.73 13.43 -2.05
C ALA A 163 9.18 14.60 -2.94
N GLU A 164 8.80 15.80 -2.52
CA GLU A 164 9.07 17.06 -3.20
C GLU A 164 10.56 17.41 -3.28
N ASP A 165 11.37 16.95 -2.33
CA ASP A 165 12.82 17.21 -2.28
C ASP A 165 13.64 16.14 -3.00
N THR A 166 13.02 15.05 -3.42
CA THR A 166 13.72 13.86 -3.98
C THR A 166 14.42 14.19 -5.30
N TYR A 167 13.77 14.96 -6.19
CA TYR A 167 14.38 15.38 -7.45
C TYR A 167 15.71 16.11 -7.22
N SER A 168 15.67 17.16 -6.41
CA SER A 168 16.86 17.97 -6.08
C SER A 168 17.96 17.19 -5.37
N ALA A 169 17.59 16.24 -4.49
CA ALA A 169 18.54 15.38 -3.80
C ALA A 169 19.26 14.43 -4.78
N MET A 170 18.53 13.87 -5.75
CA MET A 170 19.10 13.05 -6.80
C MET A 170 19.95 13.87 -7.77
N GLU A 171 19.45 15.03 -8.22
CA GLU A 171 20.16 15.92 -9.15
C GLU A 171 21.53 16.32 -8.59
N ARG A 172 21.58 16.80 -7.36
CA ARG A 172 22.81 17.21 -6.65
C ARG A 172 23.72 16.05 -6.24
N GLY A 173 23.26 14.81 -6.41
CA GLY A 173 24.02 13.64 -6.00
C GLY A 173 24.08 13.43 -4.48
N THR A 174 23.14 13.99 -3.70
CA THR A 174 22.98 13.68 -2.27
C THR A 174 22.61 12.20 -2.10
N VAL A 175 21.81 11.67 -3.00
CA VAL A 175 21.50 10.24 -3.11
C VAL A 175 21.84 9.72 -4.51
N ASP A 176 22.19 8.45 -4.60
CA ASP A 176 22.54 7.76 -5.86
C ASP A 176 21.28 7.21 -6.56
N GLY A 177 20.18 7.08 -5.83
CA GLY A 177 18.89 6.61 -6.35
C GLY A 177 17.75 6.83 -5.35
N ALA A 178 16.52 6.53 -5.79
CA ALA A 178 15.33 6.66 -4.97
C ALA A 178 14.37 5.47 -5.19
N ILE A 179 13.89 4.86 -4.11
CA ILE A 179 12.78 3.91 -4.14
C ILE A 179 11.48 4.71 -4.01
N ALA A 180 10.61 4.60 -5.03
CA ALA A 180 9.36 5.36 -5.11
C ALA A 180 8.37 4.70 -6.10
N GLY A 181 7.13 5.20 -6.13
CA GLY A 181 6.12 4.75 -7.07
C GLY A 181 6.47 5.09 -8.53
N TRP A 182 5.95 4.31 -9.47
CA TRP A 182 6.19 4.49 -10.90
C TRP A 182 5.72 5.85 -11.43
N GLU A 183 4.62 6.39 -10.87
CA GLU A 183 4.09 7.70 -11.25
C GLU A 183 5.08 8.85 -11.00
N TRP A 184 6.04 8.67 -10.06
CA TRP A 184 7.00 9.71 -9.69
C TRP A 184 7.95 10.04 -10.84
N GLY A 185 8.30 9.07 -11.67
CA GLY A 185 9.12 9.30 -12.86
C GLY A 185 8.56 10.39 -13.74
N LYS A 186 7.24 10.37 -13.97
CA LYS A 186 6.52 11.37 -14.77
C LYS A 186 6.18 12.62 -13.94
N ARG A 187 5.65 12.42 -12.74
CA ARG A 187 5.12 13.51 -11.89
C ARG A 187 6.21 14.48 -11.42
N TYR A 188 7.37 13.97 -11.06
CA TYR A 188 8.50 14.75 -10.54
C TYR A 188 9.65 14.90 -11.55
N GLY A 189 9.47 14.44 -12.78
CA GLY A 189 10.48 14.63 -13.83
C GLY A 189 11.74 13.79 -13.68
N PHE A 190 11.70 12.65 -12.96
CA PHE A 190 12.91 11.85 -12.71
C PHE A 190 13.57 11.30 -13.99
N PHE A 191 12.78 11.19 -15.08
CA PHE A 191 13.30 10.81 -16.39
C PHE A 191 14.39 11.76 -16.92
N GLU A 192 14.47 12.99 -16.41
CA GLU A 192 15.47 14.00 -16.81
C GLU A 192 16.85 13.76 -16.17
N ILE A 193 16.87 13.11 -15.00
CA ILE A 193 18.08 13.02 -14.16
C ILE A 193 18.58 11.60 -13.91
N VAL A 194 17.83 10.57 -14.33
CA VAL A 194 18.23 9.17 -14.16
C VAL A 194 18.28 8.43 -15.50
N PRO A 195 19.36 7.72 -15.80
CA PRO A 195 19.43 6.85 -16.97
C PRO A 195 18.75 5.49 -16.79
N TYR A 196 18.42 5.11 -15.53
CA TYR A 196 17.87 3.80 -15.20
C TYR A 196 16.68 3.88 -14.28
N THR A 197 15.68 3.03 -14.54
CA THR A 197 14.60 2.68 -13.60
C THR A 197 14.59 1.17 -13.44
N ILE A 198 14.82 0.70 -12.23
CA ILE A 198 14.88 -0.73 -11.92
C ILE A 198 13.54 -1.16 -11.34
N ASP A 199 12.93 -2.19 -11.93
CA ASP A 199 11.65 -2.74 -11.48
C ASP A 199 11.87 -3.66 -10.27
N THR A 200 12.15 -3.06 -9.14
CA THR A 200 12.40 -3.78 -7.89
C THR A 200 11.16 -4.44 -7.32
N SER A 201 9.98 -3.98 -7.70
CA SER A 201 8.68 -4.50 -7.24
C SER A 201 8.58 -4.64 -5.72
N VAL A 202 9.19 -3.70 -4.99
CA VAL A 202 9.03 -3.59 -3.55
C VAL A 202 7.81 -2.74 -3.22
N CYS A 203 7.21 -2.97 -2.09
CA CYS A 203 5.97 -2.37 -1.58
C CYS A 203 4.76 -3.31 -1.73
N MET A 204 4.27 -3.79 -0.61
CA MET A 204 2.99 -4.50 -0.50
C MET A 204 2.02 -3.67 0.36
N MET A 205 1.81 -2.43 -0.04
CA MET A 205 0.89 -1.57 0.68
C MET A 205 -0.52 -1.68 0.14
N TYR A 206 -1.47 -1.67 1.05
CA TYR A 206 -2.89 -1.51 0.77
C TYR A 206 -3.56 -0.72 1.88
N ALA A 207 -4.68 -0.14 1.57
CA ALA A 207 -5.54 0.57 2.50
C ALA A 207 -7.00 0.33 2.13
N PHE A 208 -7.89 0.63 3.03
CA PHE A 208 -9.31 0.62 2.74
C PHE A 208 -9.91 2.02 2.90
N ASN A 209 -10.90 2.34 2.07
CA ASN A 209 -11.94 3.23 2.53
C ASN A 209 -12.79 2.44 3.51
N ASN A 210 -12.68 2.78 4.79
CA ASN A 210 -13.53 2.22 5.82
C ASN A 210 -14.85 2.98 5.84
N VAL A 211 -15.91 2.28 6.24
CA VAL A 211 -17.24 2.85 6.40
C VAL A 211 -17.73 2.62 7.83
N SER A 212 -18.47 3.57 8.35
CA SER A 212 -19.13 3.50 9.66
C SER A 212 -20.19 2.41 9.70
N LEU A 213 -20.14 1.53 10.71
CA LEU A 213 -21.20 0.56 10.96
C LEU A 213 -22.53 1.26 11.28
N ALA A 214 -22.49 2.42 11.96
CA ALA A 214 -23.68 3.22 12.22
C ALA A 214 -24.31 3.77 10.94
N ALA A 215 -23.50 4.17 9.95
CA ALA A 215 -24.00 4.60 8.64
C ALA A 215 -24.62 3.42 7.86
N LEU A 216 -23.97 2.27 7.87
CA LEU A 216 -24.49 1.05 7.23
C LEU A 216 -25.83 0.60 7.87
N ASN A 217 -25.97 0.74 9.17
CA ASN A 217 -27.20 0.36 9.88
C ASN A 217 -28.40 1.29 9.59
N LYS A 218 -28.16 2.48 9.04
CA LYS A 218 -29.24 3.36 8.54
C LYS A 218 -29.78 2.93 7.18
N MET A 219 -29.03 2.08 6.45
CA MET A 219 -29.46 1.57 5.15
C MET A 219 -30.38 0.37 5.30
N SER A 220 -31.29 0.18 4.32
CA SER A 220 -31.99 -1.09 4.19
C SER A 220 -30.99 -2.24 4.00
N GLU A 221 -31.38 -3.47 4.33
CA GLU A 221 -30.53 -4.64 4.11
C GLU A 221 -30.10 -4.76 2.64
N LYS A 222 -31.04 -4.52 1.70
CA LYS A 222 -30.79 -4.52 0.27
C LYS A 222 -29.75 -3.44 -0.12
N ASP A 223 -29.93 -2.21 0.33
CA ASP A 223 -29.05 -1.11 -0.01
C ASP A 223 -27.65 -1.29 0.60
N ARG A 224 -27.58 -1.77 1.85
CA ARG A 224 -26.32 -2.09 2.52
C ARG A 224 -25.55 -3.18 1.77
N LYS A 225 -26.22 -4.25 1.33
CA LYS A 225 -25.62 -5.31 0.53
C LYS A 225 -25.07 -4.74 -0.80
N THR A 226 -25.91 -3.99 -1.51
CA THR A 226 -25.49 -3.31 -2.76
C THR A 226 -24.26 -2.42 -2.55
N PHE A 227 -24.28 -1.60 -1.49
CA PHE A 227 -23.17 -0.71 -1.15
C PHE A 227 -21.85 -1.49 -0.99
N LEU A 228 -21.84 -2.55 -0.18
CA LEU A 228 -20.66 -3.35 0.10
C LEU A 228 -20.17 -4.12 -1.14
N GLU A 229 -21.09 -4.71 -1.91
CA GLU A 229 -20.75 -5.45 -3.14
C GLU A 229 -20.14 -4.52 -4.22
N VAL A 230 -20.71 -3.35 -4.42
CA VAL A 230 -20.18 -2.36 -5.38
C VAL A 230 -18.77 -1.92 -4.97
N GLY A 231 -18.56 -1.58 -3.71
CA GLY A 231 -17.24 -1.16 -3.22
C GLY A 231 -16.18 -2.24 -3.46
N ARG A 232 -16.49 -3.49 -3.10
CA ARG A 232 -15.59 -4.62 -3.31
C ARG A 232 -15.27 -4.84 -4.80
N ARG A 233 -16.31 -4.93 -5.63
CA ARG A 233 -16.14 -5.17 -7.07
C ARG A 233 -15.36 -4.06 -7.76
N VAL A 234 -15.75 -2.82 -7.55
CA VAL A 234 -15.09 -1.68 -8.20
C VAL A 234 -13.65 -1.50 -7.69
N SER A 235 -13.35 -1.90 -6.46
CA SER A 235 -11.97 -1.90 -5.96
C SER A 235 -11.08 -2.93 -6.68
N LEU A 236 -11.61 -4.06 -7.09
CA LEU A 236 -10.89 -5.04 -7.91
C LEU A 236 -10.64 -4.51 -9.34
N GLU A 237 -11.64 -3.85 -9.93
CA GLU A 237 -11.50 -3.18 -11.24
C GLU A 237 -10.44 -2.05 -11.18
N TYR A 238 -10.39 -1.29 -10.07
CA TYR A 238 -9.34 -0.30 -9.82
C TYR A 238 -7.95 -0.95 -9.81
N ALA A 239 -7.81 -2.08 -9.15
CA ALA A 239 -6.53 -2.78 -9.09
C ALA A 239 -6.04 -3.27 -10.46
N GLU A 240 -6.96 -3.71 -11.33
CA GLU A 240 -6.65 -4.04 -12.73
C GLU A 240 -6.24 -2.80 -13.54
N ALA A 241 -6.86 -1.65 -13.27
CA ALA A 241 -6.47 -0.40 -13.91
C ALA A 241 -5.07 0.07 -13.49
N LEU A 242 -4.70 -0.09 -12.21
CA LEU A 242 -3.34 0.20 -11.71
C LEU A 242 -2.27 -0.62 -12.43
N LYS A 243 -2.55 -1.89 -12.71
CA LYS A 243 -1.64 -2.76 -13.45
C LYS A 243 -1.36 -2.24 -14.86
N ARG A 244 -2.41 -1.75 -15.55
CA ARG A 244 -2.26 -1.11 -16.87
C ARG A 244 -1.51 0.22 -16.77
N GLU A 245 -1.87 1.07 -15.81
CA GLU A 245 -1.23 2.36 -15.58
C GLU A 245 0.28 2.22 -15.33
N ARG A 246 0.71 1.19 -14.60
CA ARG A 246 2.14 0.89 -14.40
C ARG A 246 2.86 0.61 -15.72
N GLU A 247 2.29 -0.16 -16.62
CA GLU A 247 2.88 -0.41 -17.93
C GLU A 247 2.95 0.86 -18.78
N ASP A 248 1.97 1.77 -18.63
CA ASP A 248 2.01 3.09 -19.27
C ASP A 248 3.17 3.94 -18.72
N TYR A 249 3.41 3.93 -17.40
CA TYR A 249 4.57 4.61 -16.81
C TYR A 249 5.90 4.01 -17.26
N LYS A 250 6.02 2.68 -17.35
CA LYS A 250 7.20 2.02 -17.91
C LYS A 250 7.45 2.44 -19.36
N SER A 251 6.39 2.47 -20.16
CA SER A 251 6.43 2.91 -21.56
C SER A 251 6.82 4.38 -21.69
N PHE A 252 6.28 5.24 -20.82
CA PHE A 252 6.66 6.64 -20.72
C PHE A 252 8.17 6.81 -20.42
N MET A 253 8.69 6.13 -19.41
CA MET A 253 10.10 6.20 -19.05
C MET A 253 10.99 5.78 -20.23
N LYS A 254 10.64 4.68 -20.92
CA LYS A 254 11.36 4.22 -22.13
C LYS A 254 11.32 5.26 -23.24
N SER A 255 10.17 5.93 -23.47
CA SER A 255 10.02 6.98 -24.50
C SER A 255 10.90 8.22 -24.24
N LYS A 256 11.30 8.42 -22.97
CA LYS A 256 12.22 9.48 -22.54
C LYS A 256 13.71 9.04 -22.55
N GLY A 257 14.00 7.86 -23.06
CA GLY A 257 15.36 7.32 -23.14
C GLY A 257 15.86 6.64 -21.86
N VAL A 258 15.02 6.51 -20.84
CA VAL A 258 15.39 5.83 -19.61
C VAL A 258 15.32 4.31 -19.83
N LYS A 259 16.38 3.60 -19.43
CA LYS A 259 16.40 2.13 -19.49
C LYS A 259 15.62 1.56 -18.30
N VAL A 260 14.51 0.88 -18.60
CA VAL A 260 13.71 0.13 -17.61
C VAL A 260 14.30 -1.27 -17.49
N ILE A 261 14.91 -1.55 -16.35
CA ILE A 261 15.63 -2.81 -16.06
C ILE A 261 14.73 -3.70 -15.21
N PRO A 262 14.36 -4.91 -15.65
CA PRO A 262 13.70 -5.88 -14.78
C PRO A 262 14.66 -6.33 -13.68
N PHE A 263 14.23 -6.26 -12.42
CA PHE A 263 15.05 -6.78 -11.33
C PHE A 263 14.77 -8.28 -11.17
N PRO A 264 15.80 -9.16 -11.14
CA PRO A 264 15.60 -10.59 -11.13
C PRO A 264 14.76 -11.06 -9.93
N ALA A 265 13.82 -12.00 -10.17
CA ALA A 265 12.96 -12.54 -9.12
C ALA A 265 13.75 -13.21 -7.99
N GLU A 266 14.86 -13.88 -8.33
CA GLU A 266 15.79 -14.49 -7.38
C GLU A 266 16.48 -13.45 -6.47
N GLU A 267 16.83 -12.29 -7.00
CA GLU A 267 17.41 -11.20 -6.20
C GLU A 267 16.36 -10.61 -5.27
N ARG A 268 15.12 -10.45 -5.74
CA ARG A 268 14.00 -10.03 -4.90
C ARG A 268 13.74 -11.03 -3.77
N ALA A 269 13.76 -12.34 -4.08
CA ALA A 269 13.61 -13.39 -3.09
C ALA A 269 14.73 -13.35 -2.02
N LYS A 270 15.99 -13.16 -2.44
CA LYS A 270 17.11 -12.98 -1.51
C LYS A 270 16.89 -11.79 -0.57
N TRP A 271 16.29 -10.70 -1.06
CA TRP A 271 16.01 -9.53 -0.22
C TRP A 271 15.03 -9.84 0.92
N ALA A 272 13.96 -10.60 0.63
CA ALA A 272 13.01 -11.07 1.64
C ALA A 272 13.66 -12.00 2.69
N GLU A 273 14.68 -12.76 2.28
CA GLU A 273 15.39 -13.74 3.12
C GLU A 273 16.46 -13.11 4.04
N VAL A 274 16.79 -11.82 3.87
CA VAL A 274 17.78 -11.14 4.72
C VAL A 274 17.36 -11.21 6.19
N PRO A 275 18.25 -11.68 7.12
CA PRO A 275 17.88 -11.88 8.53
C PRO A 275 17.27 -10.65 9.20
N ALA A 276 17.78 -9.46 8.88
CA ALA A 276 17.24 -8.21 9.42
C ALA A 276 15.81 -7.90 8.94
N VAL A 277 15.44 -8.32 7.73
CA VAL A 277 14.06 -8.19 7.23
C VAL A 277 13.15 -9.18 7.94
N LYS A 278 13.59 -10.44 8.12
CA LYS A 278 12.86 -11.45 8.92
C LYS A 278 12.65 -11.03 10.38
N ALA A 279 13.65 -10.35 10.97
CA ALA A 279 13.55 -9.84 12.33
C ALA A 279 12.45 -8.78 12.51
N LEU A 280 12.10 -8.03 11.46
CA LEU A 280 10.98 -7.08 11.52
C LEU A 280 9.66 -7.78 11.78
N MET A 281 9.41 -8.90 11.09
CA MET A 281 8.20 -9.70 11.28
C MET A 281 8.12 -10.25 12.70
N LYS A 282 9.23 -10.84 13.20
CA LYS A 282 9.31 -11.33 14.58
C LYS A 282 9.02 -10.21 15.59
N SER A 283 9.66 -9.07 15.43
CA SER A 283 9.46 -7.93 16.32
C SER A 283 8.01 -7.45 16.35
N TRP A 284 7.35 -7.39 15.20
CA TRP A 284 5.94 -7.03 15.12
C TRP A 284 5.05 -8.05 15.84
N ILE A 285 5.27 -9.35 15.63
CA ILE A 285 4.51 -10.42 16.29
C ILE A 285 4.67 -10.31 17.81
N ASP A 286 5.92 -10.18 18.30
CA ASP A 286 6.23 -10.06 19.72
C ASP A 286 5.53 -8.83 20.34
N GLU A 287 5.55 -7.69 19.66
CA GLU A 287 4.89 -6.46 20.11
C GLU A 287 3.38 -6.66 20.24
N GLN A 288 2.72 -7.24 19.21
CA GLN A 288 1.29 -7.47 19.24
C GLN A 288 0.91 -8.46 20.36
N ASN A 289 1.62 -9.59 20.45
CA ASN A 289 1.38 -10.62 21.47
C ASN A 289 1.59 -10.08 22.90
N LYS A 290 2.66 -9.30 23.12
CA LYS A 290 2.94 -8.65 24.42
C LYS A 290 1.84 -7.67 24.81
N ALA A 291 1.22 -7.04 23.84
CA ALA A 291 0.09 -6.13 24.06
C ALA A 291 -1.27 -6.85 24.18
N GLY A 292 -1.28 -8.18 24.26
CA GLY A 292 -2.50 -9.00 24.37
C GLY A 292 -3.32 -9.09 23.08
N ARG A 293 -2.74 -8.76 21.94
CA ARG A 293 -3.37 -8.86 20.62
C ARG A 293 -2.90 -10.12 19.91
N PRO A 294 -3.73 -10.75 19.04
CA PRO A 294 -3.40 -12.04 18.40
C PRO A 294 -2.44 -11.88 17.20
N GLY A 295 -1.25 -11.31 17.44
CA GLY A 295 -0.25 -11.04 16.41
C GLY A 295 0.21 -12.27 15.64
N SER A 296 0.46 -13.38 16.35
CA SER A 296 0.84 -14.65 15.72
C SER A 296 -0.25 -15.20 14.81
N GLU A 297 -1.52 -15.11 15.22
CA GLU A 297 -2.66 -15.57 14.40
C GLU A 297 -2.81 -14.73 13.14
N VAL A 298 -2.78 -13.41 13.29
CA VAL A 298 -2.88 -12.48 12.15
C VAL A 298 -1.75 -12.72 11.16
N MET A 299 -0.51 -12.83 11.64
CA MET A 299 0.63 -13.06 10.77
C MET A 299 0.55 -14.41 10.05
N ARG A 300 0.16 -15.47 10.77
CA ARG A 300 -0.01 -16.82 10.17
C ARG A 300 -1.11 -16.79 9.08
N THR A 301 -2.24 -16.16 9.36
CA THR A 301 -3.34 -16.00 8.39
C THR A 301 -2.89 -15.19 7.18
N PHE A 302 -2.17 -14.09 7.41
CA PHE A 302 -1.60 -13.26 6.34
C PHE A 302 -0.65 -14.07 5.44
N LEU A 303 0.36 -14.73 6.02
CA LEU A 303 1.34 -15.49 5.24
C LEU A 303 0.72 -16.65 4.46
N LYS A 304 -0.29 -17.32 5.04
CA LYS A 304 -1.05 -18.38 4.36
C LYS A 304 -1.85 -17.80 3.19
N THR A 305 -2.58 -16.71 3.41
CA THR A 305 -3.39 -16.04 2.38
C THR A 305 -2.51 -15.56 1.22
N PHE A 306 -1.33 -15.05 1.53
CA PHE A 306 -0.37 -14.55 0.54
C PHE A 306 0.58 -15.63 0.00
N GLU A 307 0.31 -16.89 0.26
CA GLU A 307 1.02 -18.05 -0.31
C GLU A 307 2.52 -18.14 0.07
N VAL A 308 2.89 -17.59 1.22
CA VAL A 308 4.28 -17.60 1.76
C VAL A 308 4.36 -18.07 3.22
N PRO A 309 3.68 -19.19 3.59
CA PRO A 309 3.63 -19.66 4.98
C PRO A 309 5.01 -20.01 5.55
N GLN A 310 5.97 -20.35 4.69
CA GLN A 310 7.37 -20.64 5.06
C GLN A 310 8.13 -19.44 5.63
N TRP A 311 7.59 -18.23 5.49
CA TRP A 311 8.22 -17.02 6.04
C TRP A 311 7.89 -16.81 7.53
N MET A 312 6.98 -17.60 8.10
CA MET A 312 6.65 -17.50 9.53
C MET A 312 7.92 -17.75 10.37
N PRO A 313 8.27 -16.83 11.29
CA PRO A 313 9.43 -17.04 12.15
C PRO A 313 9.26 -18.31 12.99
N PRO A 314 10.36 -19.06 13.27
CA PRO A 314 10.30 -20.23 14.16
C PRO A 314 9.75 -19.89 15.53
N GLY A 315 8.89 -20.76 16.07
CA GLY A 315 8.31 -20.63 17.41
C GLY A 315 6.97 -19.88 17.47
N TYR A 316 6.38 -19.54 16.31
CA TYR A 316 5.07 -18.86 16.25
C TYR A 316 4.00 -19.70 15.56
#